data_0c993fd345081d1f437837b6ef9410bb
#
_entry.id   0c993fd345081d1f437837b6ef9410bb
#
_cell.length_a   1.000
_cell.length_b   1.000
_cell.length_c   1.000
_cell.angle_alpha   90.00
_cell.angle_beta   90.00
_cell.angle_gamma   90.00
#
_symmetry.space_group_name_H-M   'P 1'
#
loop_
_entity.id
_entity.type
_entity.pdbx_description
1 polymer ?
#
loop_
_entity_poly.entity_id
_entity_poly.type
_entity_poly.pdbx_seq_one_letter_code
_entity_poly.pdbx_strand_id
1 'polypeptide(L)'
;MKLLLACFLIAVAIFLFRLMRRSTAKEYIPVYTPDPIQAITQLAEEGNVQAQYELAGLCCNKEPKDYRKAVHWYMKAAEQGHLDAQCLLIMEYSRFLTNRDYEQLKQWLHAKAENGDGRTKFSLGKLYLKLSDYEQALYWYRLASSQGYGPADCQIGTMYEYGIGVPQDYKQAEEWFIKGGPYSEPRWHLFMMYSRMASEGDIEAQYKLGFQYRYGGSVDRCDSSFGIDYKQALSLFRKLAEQGHADAQFELAQMYNDGVGVTQNDVLAIYWYRKAAE
;
A
#
# COMPACT_ATOMS: atom_id res chain seq x y z
N MET A 1 10.90 -22.43 22.84
CA MET A 1 11.55 -21.95 24.07
C MET A 1 12.92 -21.32 23.82
N LYS A 2 13.82 -21.94 23.03
CA LYS A 2 15.16 -21.36 22.70
C LYS A 2 15.07 -20.06 21.89
N LEU A 3 14.10 -19.88 20.99
CA LEU A 3 13.93 -18.69 20.15
C LEU A 3 13.48 -17.46 20.95
N LEU A 4 12.55 -17.63 21.88
CA LEU A 4 12.09 -16.56 22.79
C LEU A 4 13.23 -16.08 23.72
N LEU A 5 14.11 -16.99 24.10
CA LEU A 5 15.27 -16.67 24.93
C LEU A 5 16.31 -15.84 24.14
N ALA A 6 16.51 -16.13 22.85
CA ALA A 6 17.42 -15.38 22.00
C ALA A 6 16.90 -13.95 21.72
N CYS A 7 15.63 -13.78 21.40
CA CYS A 7 15.02 -12.45 21.21
C CYS A 7 15.01 -11.64 22.51
N PHE A 8 14.75 -12.28 23.64
CA PHE A 8 14.81 -11.63 24.96
C PHE A 8 16.24 -11.19 25.32
N LEU A 9 17.25 -12.02 25.05
CA LEU A 9 18.66 -11.68 25.28
C LEU A 9 19.15 -10.53 24.39
N ILE A 10 18.68 -10.44 23.14
CA ILE A 10 18.98 -9.32 22.23
C ILE A 10 18.31 -8.04 22.72
N ALA A 11 17.04 -8.09 23.12
CA ALA A 11 16.33 -6.93 23.67
C ALA A 11 16.94 -6.45 24.99
N VAL A 12 17.36 -7.37 25.86
CA VAL A 12 18.06 -7.06 27.12
C VAL A 12 19.44 -6.47 26.84
N ALA A 13 20.18 -6.98 25.86
CA ALA A 13 21.49 -6.44 25.48
C ALA A 13 21.38 -5.00 24.96
N ILE A 14 20.37 -4.69 24.13
CA ILE A 14 20.09 -3.33 23.63
C ILE A 14 19.66 -2.41 24.78
N PHE A 15 18.85 -2.89 25.72
CA PHE A 15 18.40 -2.12 26.88
C PHE A 15 19.54 -1.83 27.84
N LEU A 16 20.40 -2.81 28.16
CA LEU A 16 21.59 -2.66 28.99
C LEU A 16 22.61 -1.73 28.34
N PHE A 17 22.78 -1.77 27.02
CA PHE A 17 23.66 -0.84 26.29
C PHE A 17 23.16 0.61 26.38
N ARG A 18 21.85 0.83 26.41
CA ARG A 18 21.24 2.18 26.63
C ARG A 18 21.37 2.65 28.08
N LEU A 19 21.32 1.76 29.04
CA LEU A 19 21.51 2.09 30.47
C LEU A 19 22.98 2.38 30.80
N MET A 20 23.94 1.64 30.25
CA MET A 20 25.37 1.89 30.49
C MET A 20 25.88 3.23 29.94
N ARG A 21 25.22 3.82 28.96
CA ARG A 21 25.57 5.15 28.44
C ARG A 21 25.23 6.30 29.40
N ARG A 22 24.55 6.03 30.52
CA ARG A 22 24.14 7.03 31.53
C ARG A 22 24.89 6.99 32.86
N SER A 23 25.84 6.09 33.05
CA SER A 23 26.60 6.02 34.31
C SER A 23 28.07 6.36 34.08
N THR A 24 28.52 7.38 34.78
CA THR A 24 29.88 7.93 34.86
C THR A 24 30.90 6.92 35.33
N ALA A 25 32.02 6.89 34.66
CA ALA A 25 33.40 6.54 35.11
C ALA A 25 33.55 5.56 36.29
N LYS A 26 33.65 4.27 35.97
CA LYS A 26 34.45 3.31 36.74
C LYS A 26 34.88 2.17 35.82
N GLU A 27 36.13 1.82 35.90
CA GLU A 27 36.93 0.80 35.22
C GLU A 27 36.20 -0.10 34.22
N TYR A 28 36.48 0.16 32.93
CA TYR A 28 35.97 -0.60 31.79
C TYR A 28 36.72 -1.94 31.70
N ILE A 29 36.12 -2.99 32.25
CA ILE A 29 36.42 -4.34 31.80
C ILE A 29 35.64 -4.52 30.49
N PRO A 30 36.29 -4.68 29.32
CA PRO A 30 35.57 -4.91 28.09
C PRO A 30 34.93 -6.30 28.16
N VAL A 31 33.68 -6.36 28.56
CA VAL A 31 32.84 -7.52 28.25
C VAL A 31 32.69 -7.51 26.74
N TYR A 32 33.37 -8.43 26.08
CA TYR A 32 33.27 -8.65 24.64
C TYR A 32 31.84 -9.07 24.35
N THR A 33 30.99 -8.09 24.11
CA THR A 33 29.68 -8.33 23.49
C THR A 33 29.95 -8.40 21.99
N PRO A 34 29.71 -9.52 21.33
CA PRO A 34 29.89 -9.59 19.89
C PRO A 34 29.06 -8.49 19.23
N ASP A 35 29.62 -7.85 18.21
CA ASP A 35 28.94 -6.86 17.41
C ASP A 35 27.59 -7.47 17.01
N PRO A 36 26.43 -6.81 17.29
CA PRO A 36 25.12 -7.34 16.95
C PRO A 36 25.01 -7.78 15.49
N ILE A 37 25.72 -7.11 14.58
CA ILE A 37 25.79 -7.48 13.16
C ILE A 37 26.55 -8.80 12.97
N GLN A 38 27.63 -9.01 13.69
CA GLN A 38 28.37 -10.27 13.62
C GLN A 38 27.54 -11.44 14.14
N ALA A 39 26.80 -11.25 15.24
CA ALA A 39 25.91 -12.27 15.78
C ALA A 39 24.78 -12.64 14.81
N ILE A 40 24.14 -11.63 14.20
CA ILE A 40 23.11 -11.88 13.19
C ILE A 40 23.71 -12.57 11.96
N THR A 41 24.92 -12.18 11.54
CA THR A 41 25.60 -12.79 10.39
C THR A 41 25.89 -14.27 10.65
N GLN A 42 26.41 -14.60 11.82
CA GLN A 42 26.67 -15.98 12.20
C GLN A 42 25.40 -16.83 12.23
N LEU A 43 24.34 -16.34 12.87
CA LEU A 43 23.02 -17.01 12.88
C LEU A 43 22.46 -17.23 11.48
N ALA A 44 22.62 -16.24 10.59
CA ALA A 44 22.17 -16.35 9.21
C ALA A 44 22.96 -17.41 8.42
N GLU A 45 24.27 -17.49 8.63
CA GLU A 45 25.17 -18.51 8.06
C GLU A 45 24.83 -19.90 8.58
N GLU A 46 24.44 -20.02 9.85
CA GLU A 46 23.97 -21.26 10.48
C GLU A 46 22.56 -21.68 9.98
N GLY A 47 21.93 -20.88 9.13
CA GLY A 47 20.64 -21.19 8.50
C GLY A 47 19.42 -20.66 9.24
N ASN A 48 19.55 -19.80 10.25
CA ASN A 48 18.41 -19.22 10.93
C ASN A 48 17.63 -18.29 10.00
N VAL A 49 16.36 -18.64 9.74
CA VAL A 49 15.49 -17.97 8.78
C VAL A 49 15.28 -16.49 9.10
N GLN A 50 15.01 -16.19 10.37
CA GLN A 50 14.77 -14.83 10.81
C GLN A 50 16.05 -13.97 10.71
N ALA A 51 17.19 -14.52 11.10
CA ALA A 51 18.49 -13.84 10.98
C ALA A 51 18.85 -13.57 9.51
N GLN A 52 18.55 -14.49 8.58
CA GLN A 52 18.74 -14.28 7.14
C GLN A 52 17.88 -13.12 6.63
N TYR A 53 16.62 -13.03 7.03
CA TYR A 53 15.74 -11.93 6.69
C TYR A 53 16.24 -10.59 7.25
N GLU A 54 16.62 -10.54 8.51
CA GLU A 54 17.15 -9.34 9.16
C GLU A 54 18.47 -8.88 8.56
N LEU A 55 19.39 -9.82 8.27
CA LEU A 55 20.66 -9.51 7.61
C LEU A 55 20.47 -8.94 6.22
N ALA A 56 19.49 -9.45 5.46
CA ALA A 56 19.11 -8.89 4.19
C ALA A 56 18.65 -7.42 4.33
N GLY A 57 17.80 -7.12 5.31
CA GLY A 57 17.37 -5.75 5.63
C GLY A 57 18.54 -4.83 6.01
N LEU A 58 19.51 -5.32 6.79
CA LEU A 58 20.71 -4.56 7.13
C LEU A 58 21.56 -4.22 5.91
N CYS A 59 21.65 -5.13 4.92
CA CYS A 59 22.36 -4.87 3.66
C CYS A 59 21.71 -3.75 2.83
N CYS A 60 20.41 -3.55 2.97
CA CYS A 60 19.67 -2.46 2.30
C CYS A 60 19.80 -1.12 3.01
N ASN A 61 19.95 -1.12 4.34
CA ASN A 61 19.94 0.09 5.17
C ASN A 61 21.34 0.64 5.46
N LYS A 62 22.40 -0.12 5.15
CA LYS A 62 23.79 0.29 5.36
C LYS A 62 24.32 1.00 4.11
N GLU A 63 25.09 2.07 4.29
CA GLU A 63 25.81 2.72 3.20
C GLU A 63 27.24 2.14 3.07
N PRO A 64 27.68 1.76 1.84
CA PRO A 64 26.89 1.69 0.61
C PRO A 64 25.87 0.54 0.61
N LYS A 65 24.69 0.76 0.01
CA LYS A 65 23.63 -0.24 -0.09
C LYS A 65 24.04 -1.41 -0.99
N ASP A 66 23.97 -2.63 -0.46
CA ASP A 66 24.27 -3.84 -1.22
C ASP A 66 23.00 -4.67 -1.48
N TYR A 67 22.27 -4.26 -2.50
CA TYR A 67 21.02 -4.94 -2.90
C TYR A 67 21.23 -6.37 -3.39
N ARG A 68 22.40 -6.70 -3.98
CA ARG A 68 22.68 -8.08 -4.43
C ARG A 68 22.86 -9.01 -3.25
N LYS A 69 23.57 -8.55 -2.23
CA LYS A 69 23.75 -9.30 -0.98
C LYS A 69 22.41 -9.43 -0.23
N ALA A 70 21.59 -8.38 -0.23
CA ALA A 70 20.24 -8.42 0.33
C ALA A 70 19.38 -9.48 -0.36
N VAL A 71 19.32 -9.48 -1.70
CA VAL A 71 18.60 -10.49 -2.47
C VAL A 71 19.09 -11.90 -2.15
N HIS A 72 20.40 -12.12 -2.06
CA HIS A 72 20.95 -13.41 -1.69
C HIS A 72 20.40 -13.93 -0.36
N TRP A 73 20.37 -13.10 0.67
CA TRP A 73 19.86 -13.49 1.98
C TRP A 73 18.34 -13.62 2.02
N TYR A 74 17.61 -12.74 1.33
CA TYR A 74 16.15 -12.88 1.17
C TYR A 74 15.80 -14.17 0.44
N MET A 75 16.55 -14.58 -0.60
CA MET A 75 16.32 -15.84 -1.31
C MET A 75 16.51 -17.04 -0.37
N LYS A 76 17.54 -17.04 0.48
CA LYS A 76 17.76 -18.11 1.48
C LYS A 76 16.62 -18.18 2.50
N ALA A 77 16.13 -17.04 3.01
CA ALA A 77 14.97 -17.00 3.89
C ALA A 77 13.71 -17.47 3.18
N ALA A 78 13.51 -17.06 1.94
CA ALA A 78 12.36 -17.42 1.10
C ALA A 78 12.30 -18.92 0.81
N GLU A 79 13.44 -19.55 0.56
CA GLU A 79 13.57 -21.01 0.36
C GLU A 79 13.07 -21.78 1.59
N GLN A 80 13.33 -21.27 2.77
CA GLN A 80 12.85 -21.84 4.03
C GLN A 80 11.39 -21.44 4.36
N GLY A 81 10.69 -20.76 3.44
CA GLY A 81 9.27 -20.41 3.56
C GLY A 81 8.98 -19.12 4.29
N HIS A 82 9.94 -18.19 4.40
CA HIS A 82 9.71 -16.88 4.99
C HIS A 82 8.89 -15.99 4.03
N LEU A 83 7.59 -15.82 4.31
CA LEU A 83 6.65 -15.13 3.42
C LEU A 83 7.01 -13.66 3.15
N ASP A 84 7.48 -12.93 4.18
CA ASP A 84 7.87 -11.53 4.00
C ASP A 84 9.06 -11.41 3.04
N ALA A 85 10.02 -12.34 3.10
CA ALA A 85 11.14 -12.37 2.16
C ALA A 85 10.67 -12.64 0.74
N GLN A 86 9.75 -13.60 0.54
CA GLN A 86 9.16 -13.89 -0.76
C GLN A 86 8.42 -12.69 -1.34
N CYS A 87 7.60 -11.99 -0.51
CA CYS A 87 6.90 -10.78 -0.92
C CYS A 87 7.86 -9.65 -1.30
N LEU A 88 8.87 -9.38 -0.48
CA LEU A 88 9.86 -8.32 -0.73
C LEU A 88 10.65 -8.57 -2.02
N LEU A 89 11.08 -9.81 -2.27
CA LEU A 89 11.77 -10.15 -3.50
C LEU A 89 10.95 -9.78 -4.74
N ILE A 90 9.65 -10.06 -4.74
CA ILE A 90 8.76 -9.75 -5.87
C ILE A 90 8.46 -8.25 -5.96
N MET A 91 8.22 -7.60 -4.83
CA MET A 91 7.74 -6.22 -4.79
C MET A 91 8.87 -5.20 -5.00
N GLU A 92 9.96 -5.36 -4.25
CA GLU A 92 11.01 -4.35 -4.14
C GLU A 92 12.27 -4.71 -4.93
N TYR A 93 12.61 -6.01 -4.95
CA TYR A 93 13.88 -6.48 -5.50
C TYR A 93 13.78 -7.18 -6.85
N SER A 94 12.61 -7.13 -7.48
CA SER A 94 12.33 -7.81 -8.76
C SER A 94 13.36 -7.49 -9.86
N ARG A 95 13.92 -6.27 -9.91
CA ARG A 95 14.95 -5.86 -10.87
C ARG A 95 16.31 -6.55 -10.69
N PHE A 96 16.53 -7.19 -9.55
CA PHE A 96 17.79 -7.91 -9.25
C PHE A 96 17.64 -9.43 -9.36
N LEU A 97 16.41 -9.93 -9.62
CA LEU A 97 16.12 -11.33 -9.78
C LEU A 97 16.43 -11.82 -11.20
N THR A 98 16.93 -13.04 -11.30
CA THR A 98 17.09 -13.74 -12.56
C THR A 98 15.81 -14.52 -12.91
N ASN A 99 15.67 -14.99 -14.16
CA ASN A 99 14.56 -15.86 -14.55
C ASN A 99 14.50 -17.13 -13.69
N ARG A 100 15.65 -17.67 -13.27
CA ARG A 100 15.73 -18.82 -12.38
C ARG A 100 15.16 -18.52 -11.01
N ASP A 101 15.44 -17.33 -10.46
CA ASP A 101 14.91 -16.91 -9.15
C ASP A 101 13.39 -16.78 -9.21
N TYR A 102 12.83 -16.26 -10.33
CA TYR A 102 11.39 -16.21 -10.55
C TYR A 102 10.73 -17.58 -10.58
N GLU A 103 11.34 -18.56 -11.27
CA GLU A 103 10.80 -19.91 -11.29
C GLU A 103 10.88 -20.61 -9.91
N GLN A 104 11.93 -20.37 -9.15
CA GLN A 104 12.03 -20.85 -7.75
C GLN A 104 10.95 -20.23 -6.86
N LEU A 105 10.79 -18.90 -6.91
CA LEU A 105 9.75 -18.20 -6.15
C LEU A 105 8.34 -18.69 -6.52
N LYS A 106 8.09 -18.93 -7.80
CA LYS A 106 6.85 -19.48 -8.30
C LYS A 106 6.54 -20.85 -7.69
N GLN A 107 7.53 -21.77 -7.68
CA GLN A 107 7.37 -23.09 -7.08
C GLN A 107 7.07 -23.00 -5.57
N TRP A 108 7.81 -22.20 -4.83
CA TRP A 108 7.61 -22.04 -3.39
C TRP A 108 6.25 -21.43 -3.05
N LEU A 109 5.85 -20.38 -3.77
CA LEU A 109 4.56 -19.74 -3.57
C LEU A 109 3.39 -20.66 -3.94
N HIS A 110 3.49 -21.45 -5.03
CA HIS A 110 2.46 -22.43 -5.37
C HIS A 110 2.29 -23.48 -4.26
N ALA A 111 3.38 -24.06 -3.77
CA ALA A 111 3.32 -25.04 -2.70
C ALA A 111 2.64 -24.50 -1.42
N LYS A 112 2.75 -23.18 -1.17
CA LYS A 112 2.11 -22.50 -0.05
C LYS A 112 0.69 -22.02 -0.35
N ALA A 113 0.38 -21.65 -1.60
CA ALA A 113 -0.87 -21.00 -1.97
C ALA A 113 -2.10 -21.92 -1.91
N GLU A 114 -1.94 -23.23 -2.06
CA GLU A 114 -3.06 -24.19 -1.98
C GLU A 114 -3.78 -24.09 -0.63
N ASN A 115 -3.02 -24.00 0.46
CA ASN A 115 -3.54 -23.84 1.83
C ASN A 115 -3.18 -22.47 2.44
N GLY A 116 -2.68 -21.54 1.62
CA GLY A 116 -2.18 -20.25 2.06
C GLY A 116 -3.28 -19.21 2.26
N ASP A 117 -2.92 -18.19 3.01
CA ASP A 117 -3.74 -17.00 3.24
C ASP A 117 -3.82 -16.08 2.01
N GLY A 118 -4.65 -15.04 2.10
CA GLY A 118 -4.82 -14.05 1.03
C GLY A 118 -3.52 -13.36 0.62
N ARG A 119 -2.58 -13.17 1.55
CA ARG A 119 -1.28 -12.55 1.29
C ARG A 119 -0.40 -13.41 0.38
N THR A 120 -0.35 -14.73 0.64
CA THR A 120 0.41 -15.67 -0.20
C THR A 120 -0.14 -15.69 -1.63
N LYS A 121 -1.48 -15.76 -1.78
CA LYS A 121 -2.16 -15.74 -3.07
C LYS A 121 -1.92 -14.42 -3.80
N PHE A 122 -1.98 -13.30 -3.10
CA PHE A 122 -1.65 -11.99 -3.65
C PHE A 122 -0.20 -11.91 -4.17
N SER A 123 0.77 -12.45 -3.41
CA SER A 123 2.17 -12.48 -3.83
C SER A 123 2.38 -13.29 -5.09
N LEU A 124 1.66 -14.42 -5.21
CA LEU A 124 1.67 -15.23 -6.43
C LEU A 124 1.04 -14.49 -7.62
N GLY A 125 -0.07 -13.77 -7.40
CA GLY A 125 -0.66 -12.88 -8.39
C GLY A 125 0.32 -11.80 -8.87
N LYS A 126 1.05 -11.16 -7.95
CA LYS A 126 2.11 -10.20 -8.30
C LYS A 126 3.25 -10.82 -9.11
N LEU A 127 3.63 -12.04 -8.78
CA LEU A 127 4.65 -12.77 -9.53
C LEU A 127 4.21 -13.00 -10.98
N TYR A 128 2.99 -13.49 -11.19
CA TYR A 128 2.43 -13.70 -12.53
C TYR A 128 2.28 -12.39 -13.30
N LEU A 129 1.87 -11.30 -12.62
CA LEU A 129 1.83 -9.96 -13.23
C LEU A 129 3.21 -9.54 -13.77
N LYS A 130 4.28 -9.79 -13.01
CA LYS A 130 5.68 -9.53 -13.44
C LYS A 130 6.11 -10.39 -14.61
N LEU A 131 5.62 -11.61 -14.70
CA LEU A 131 5.85 -12.52 -15.83
C LEU A 131 4.94 -12.23 -17.03
N SER A 132 4.10 -11.19 -16.95
CA SER A 132 3.11 -10.82 -17.97
C SER A 132 2.04 -11.91 -18.24
N ASP A 133 1.88 -12.85 -17.32
CA ASP A 133 0.78 -13.81 -17.32
C ASP A 133 -0.42 -13.23 -16.59
N TYR A 134 -1.13 -12.35 -17.28
CA TYR A 134 -2.20 -11.55 -16.68
C TYR A 134 -3.42 -12.38 -16.29
N GLU A 135 -3.68 -13.47 -16.98
CA GLU A 135 -4.77 -14.40 -16.67
C GLU A 135 -4.54 -15.06 -15.31
N GLN A 136 -3.35 -15.62 -15.10
CA GLN A 136 -2.97 -16.20 -13.82
C GLN A 136 -2.88 -15.15 -12.72
N ALA A 137 -2.38 -13.96 -13.03
CA ALA A 137 -2.35 -12.88 -12.06
C ALA A 137 -3.76 -12.54 -11.54
N LEU A 138 -4.73 -12.35 -12.44
CA LEU A 138 -6.12 -12.07 -12.11
C LEU A 138 -6.77 -13.21 -11.32
N TYR A 139 -6.51 -14.46 -11.70
CA TYR A 139 -7.00 -15.64 -10.98
C TYR A 139 -6.54 -15.62 -9.50
N TRP A 140 -5.25 -15.45 -9.27
CA TRP A 140 -4.69 -15.45 -7.92
C TRP A 140 -5.12 -14.24 -7.09
N TYR A 141 -5.27 -13.05 -7.71
CA TYR A 141 -5.84 -11.88 -7.03
C TYR A 141 -7.29 -12.11 -6.63
N ARG A 142 -8.13 -12.72 -7.47
CA ARG A 142 -9.51 -13.06 -7.11
C ARG A 142 -9.57 -14.04 -5.93
N LEU A 143 -8.69 -15.02 -5.88
CA LEU A 143 -8.59 -15.93 -4.75
C LEU A 143 -8.13 -15.21 -3.46
N ALA A 144 -7.20 -14.27 -3.55
CA ALA A 144 -6.79 -13.45 -2.42
C ALA A 144 -7.94 -12.54 -1.94
N SER A 145 -8.65 -11.92 -2.88
CA SER A 145 -9.85 -11.09 -2.64
C SER A 145 -10.97 -11.87 -1.94
N SER A 146 -11.21 -13.13 -2.33
CA SER A 146 -12.22 -13.99 -1.69
C SER A 146 -11.92 -14.30 -0.23
N GLN A 147 -10.67 -14.14 0.19
CA GLN A 147 -10.23 -14.25 1.58
C GLN A 147 -10.17 -12.88 2.31
N GLY A 148 -10.73 -11.83 1.71
CA GLY A 148 -10.78 -10.49 2.31
C GLY A 148 -9.44 -9.74 2.27
N TYR A 149 -8.51 -10.12 1.39
CA TYR A 149 -7.24 -9.42 1.27
C TYR A 149 -7.38 -8.17 0.37
N GLY A 150 -7.72 -7.03 0.96
CA GLY A 150 -8.02 -5.76 0.28
C GLY A 150 -6.98 -5.28 -0.75
N PRO A 151 -5.66 -5.44 -0.54
CA PRO A 151 -4.68 -5.10 -1.57
C PRO A 151 -4.87 -5.86 -2.90
N ALA A 152 -5.49 -7.05 -2.89
CA ALA A 152 -5.81 -7.77 -4.11
C ALA A 152 -6.95 -7.09 -4.88
N ASP A 153 -7.95 -6.57 -4.17
CA ASP A 153 -9.03 -5.81 -4.79
C ASP A 153 -8.50 -4.57 -5.51
N CYS A 154 -7.53 -3.86 -4.91
CA CYS A 154 -6.86 -2.72 -5.54
C CYS A 154 -6.11 -3.11 -6.81
N GLN A 155 -5.41 -4.25 -6.81
CA GLN A 155 -4.71 -4.70 -8.02
C GLN A 155 -5.68 -5.11 -9.13
N ILE A 156 -6.79 -5.76 -8.78
CA ILE A 156 -7.85 -6.08 -9.77
C ILE A 156 -8.44 -4.78 -10.33
N GLY A 157 -8.75 -3.80 -9.47
CA GLY A 157 -9.20 -2.48 -9.89
C GLY A 157 -8.21 -1.82 -10.86
N THR A 158 -6.93 -1.85 -10.54
CA THR A 158 -5.87 -1.33 -11.42
C THR A 158 -5.81 -2.08 -12.78
N MET A 159 -6.00 -3.40 -12.78
CA MET A 159 -6.03 -4.17 -14.03
C MET A 159 -7.20 -3.72 -14.93
N TYR A 160 -8.39 -3.48 -14.37
CA TYR A 160 -9.53 -2.95 -15.14
C TYR A 160 -9.33 -1.48 -15.53
N GLU A 161 -8.75 -0.64 -14.67
CA GLU A 161 -8.46 0.77 -14.94
C GLU A 161 -7.56 0.96 -16.17
N TYR A 162 -6.54 0.11 -16.32
CA TYR A 162 -5.56 0.22 -17.39
C TYR A 162 -5.73 -0.81 -18.51
N GLY A 163 -6.71 -1.70 -18.43
CA GLY A 163 -6.91 -2.75 -19.42
C GLY A 163 -5.79 -3.80 -19.41
N ILE A 164 -5.22 -4.11 -18.25
CA ILE A 164 -4.11 -5.06 -18.12
C ILE A 164 -4.68 -6.49 -18.06
N GLY A 165 -4.57 -7.22 -19.17
CA GLY A 165 -5.09 -8.59 -19.28
C GLY A 165 -6.61 -8.74 -19.29
N VAL A 166 -7.33 -7.63 -19.20
CA VAL A 166 -8.79 -7.51 -19.30
C VAL A 166 -9.13 -6.28 -20.12
N PRO A 167 -10.31 -6.20 -20.76
CA PRO A 167 -10.78 -4.95 -21.37
C PRO A 167 -10.82 -3.83 -20.31
N GLN A 168 -10.41 -2.63 -20.72
CA GLN A 168 -10.50 -1.46 -19.85
C GLN A 168 -11.96 -1.16 -19.48
N ASP A 169 -12.22 -1.04 -18.18
CA ASP A 169 -13.54 -0.77 -17.63
C ASP A 169 -13.43 0.01 -16.32
N TYR A 170 -13.66 1.32 -16.39
CA TYR A 170 -13.59 2.20 -15.21
C TYR A 170 -14.67 1.91 -14.17
N LYS A 171 -15.84 1.40 -14.59
CA LYS A 171 -16.90 1.03 -13.65
C LYS A 171 -16.52 -0.18 -12.82
N GLN A 172 -15.98 -1.20 -13.49
CA GLN A 172 -15.42 -2.37 -12.78
C GLN A 172 -14.24 -1.97 -11.87
N ALA A 173 -13.36 -1.09 -12.35
CA ALA A 173 -12.25 -0.60 -11.54
C ALA A 173 -12.75 0.09 -10.25
N GLU A 174 -13.77 0.96 -10.36
CA GLU A 174 -14.40 1.62 -9.22
C GLU A 174 -14.98 0.62 -8.21
N GLU A 175 -15.75 -0.36 -8.68
CA GLU A 175 -16.34 -1.40 -7.82
C GLU A 175 -15.27 -2.17 -7.04
N TRP A 176 -14.16 -2.53 -7.69
CA TRP A 176 -13.05 -3.21 -7.03
C TRP A 176 -12.27 -2.33 -6.06
N PHE A 177 -12.05 -1.05 -6.38
CA PHE A 177 -11.44 -0.12 -5.44
C PHE A 177 -12.31 0.12 -4.21
N ILE A 178 -13.64 0.24 -4.36
CA ILE A 178 -14.57 0.37 -3.23
C ILE A 178 -14.54 -0.89 -2.36
N LYS A 179 -14.53 -2.08 -2.97
CA LYS A 179 -14.48 -3.35 -2.27
C LYS A 179 -13.21 -3.53 -1.42
N GLY A 180 -12.07 -3.02 -1.88
CA GLY A 180 -10.80 -3.07 -1.16
C GLY A 180 -10.82 -2.39 0.22
N GLY A 181 -11.84 -1.57 0.50
CA GLY A 181 -12.14 -1.02 1.81
C GLY A 181 -11.27 0.19 2.22
N PRO A 182 -11.56 0.80 3.37
CA PRO A 182 -10.95 2.08 3.77
C PRO A 182 -9.49 1.96 4.28
N TYR A 183 -9.02 0.75 4.55
CA TYR A 183 -7.70 0.50 5.15
C TYR A 183 -6.61 0.15 4.14
N SER A 184 -6.93 0.09 2.86
CA SER A 184 -5.97 -0.11 1.78
C SER A 184 -5.89 1.17 0.94
N GLU A 185 -4.90 1.28 0.06
CA GLU A 185 -4.70 2.45 -0.85
C GLU A 185 -5.83 2.74 -1.89
N PRO A 186 -7.08 2.13 -1.82
CA PRO A 186 -8.11 2.27 -2.83
C PRO A 186 -8.58 3.70 -3.04
N ARG A 187 -8.57 4.52 -1.97
CA ARG A 187 -9.04 5.91 -2.09
C ARG A 187 -8.09 6.77 -2.91
N TRP A 188 -6.79 6.51 -2.79
CA TRP A 188 -5.81 7.10 -3.66
C TRP A 188 -6.06 6.72 -5.12
N HIS A 189 -6.28 5.43 -5.40
CA HIS A 189 -6.56 4.95 -6.75
C HIS A 189 -7.86 5.57 -7.31
N LEU A 190 -8.94 5.62 -6.52
CA LEU A 190 -10.18 6.29 -6.91
C LEU A 190 -9.97 7.78 -7.21
N PHE A 191 -9.25 8.48 -6.34
CA PHE A 191 -8.93 9.89 -6.53
C PHE A 191 -8.15 10.11 -7.84
N MET A 192 -7.11 9.33 -8.08
CA MET A 192 -6.29 9.42 -9.29
C MET A 192 -7.10 9.06 -10.55
N MET A 193 -7.91 8.02 -10.48
CA MET A 193 -8.78 7.61 -11.58
C MET A 193 -9.79 8.72 -11.91
N TYR A 194 -10.51 9.26 -10.92
CA TYR A 194 -11.45 10.37 -11.15
C TYR A 194 -10.75 11.64 -11.62
N SER A 195 -9.55 11.95 -11.10
CA SER A 195 -8.77 13.11 -11.56
C SER A 195 -8.43 13.02 -13.04
N ARG A 196 -8.03 11.82 -13.51
CA ARG A 196 -7.73 11.59 -14.92
C ARG A 196 -8.98 11.69 -15.77
N MET A 197 -10.06 10.97 -15.44
CA MET A 197 -11.33 11.00 -16.16
C MET A 197 -11.92 12.42 -16.19
N ALA A 198 -11.84 13.15 -15.08
CA ALA A 198 -12.29 14.55 -14.99
C ALA A 198 -11.50 15.47 -15.92
N SER A 199 -10.18 15.23 -16.07
CA SER A 199 -9.33 15.98 -17.01
C SER A 199 -9.65 15.67 -18.48
N GLU A 200 -10.17 14.48 -18.76
CA GLU A 200 -10.66 14.05 -20.07
C GLU A 200 -12.07 14.58 -20.37
N GLY A 201 -12.71 15.24 -19.40
CA GLY A 201 -14.01 15.91 -19.56
C GLY A 201 -15.21 15.10 -19.04
N ASP A 202 -14.99 13.96 -18.41
CA ASP A 202 -16.07 13.16 -17.83
C ASP A 202 -16.76 13.93 -16.70
N ILE A 203 -18.06 14.17 -16.87
CA ILE A 203 -18.89 14.99 -15.97
C ILE A 203 -19.09 14.28 -14.62
N GLU A 204 -19.37 12.99 -14.66
CA GLU A 204 -19.57 12.18 -13.45
C GLU A 204 -18.30 12.07 -12.62
N ALA A 205 -17.15 11.90 -13.29
CA ALA A 205 -15.87 11.90 -12.61
C ALA A 205 -15.52 13.27 -12.01
N GLN A 206 -15.86 14.38 -12.68
CA GLN A 206 -15.71 15.74 -12.12
C GLN A 206 -16.57 15.90 -10.84
N TYR A 207 -17.80 15.39 -10.84
CA TYR A 207 -18.66 15.40 -9.66
C TYR A 207 -18.07 14.56 -8.52
N LYS A 208 -17.69 13.32 -8.78
CA LYS A 208 -17.07 12.42 -7.80
C LYS A 208 -15.77 12.99 -7.23
N LEU A 209 -14.96 13.63 -8.06
CA LEU A 209 -13.74 14.32 -7.63
C LEU A 209 -14.07 15.52 -6.72
N GLY A 210 -15.08 16.32 -7.05
CA GLY A 210 -15.57 17.40 -6.21
C GLY A 210 -16.05 16.91 -4.84
N PHE A 211 -16.73 15.78 -4.81
CA PHE A 211 -17.17 15.10 -3.58
C PHE A 211 -15.97 14.66 -2.73
N GLN A 212 -14.93 14.09 -3.34
CA GLN A 212 -13.69 13.72 -2.67
C GLN A 212 -13.00 14.95 -2.04
N TYR A 213 -12.92 16.06 -2.75
CA TYR A 213 -12.37 17.32 -2.22
C TYR A 213 -13.20 17.91 -1.08
N ARG A 214 -14.54 17.78 -1.11
CA ARG A 214 -15.40 18.34 -0.07
C ARG A 214 -15.36 17.56 1.22
N TYR A 215 -15.45 16.24 1.14
CA TYR A 215 -15.62 15.38 2.32
C TYR A 215 -14.30 14.74 2.78
N GLY A 216 -13.25 14.98 2.03
CA GLY A 216 -11.99 14.29 2.22
C GLY A 216 -12.17 12.81 1.89
N GLY A 217 -11.40 12.23 1.05
CA GLY A 217 -11.22 10.81 1.14
C GLY A 217 -10.58 10.57 2.51
N SER A 218 -11.37 10.23 3.55
CA SER A 218 -10.88 10.02 4.90
C SER A 218 -9.71 9.04 4.87
N VAL A 219 -8.52 9.58 4.78
CA VAL A 219 -7.28 8.84 4.92
C VAL A 219 -6.77 9.16 6.30
N ASP A 220 -6.66 8.13 7.13
CA ASP A 220 -6.02 8.24 8.42
C ASP A 220 -4.66 8.94 8.29
N ARG A 221 -4.60 10.10 8.91
CA ARG A 221 -3.51 10.81 9.61
C ARG A 221 -2.07 10.76 9.13
N CYS A 222 -1.68 10.06 8.06
CA CYS A 222 -0.26 9.95 7.70
C CYS A 222 0.17 10.73 6.46
N ASP A 223 -0.76 11.19 5.60
CA ASP A 223 -0.41 11.99 4.44
C ASP A 223 -1.43 13.13 4.23
N SER A 224 -1.01 14.34 4.57
CA SER A 224 -1.80 15.58 4.42
C SER A 224 -2.03 16.01 2.97
N SER A 225 -1.60 15.22 1.99
CA SER A 225 -1.68 15.56 0.57
C SER A 225 -3.06 15.34 -0.08
N PHE A 226 -3.95 14.58 0.57
CA PHE A 226 -5.33 14.32 0.13
C PHE A 226 -6.38 14.86 1.09
N GLY A 227 -6.07 15.98 1.74
CA GLY A 227 -6.96 16.68 2.65
C GLY A 227 -8.17 17.29 1.94
N ILE A 228 -9.16 17.64 2.74
CA ILE A 228 -10.30 18.43 2.31
C ILE A 228 -9.81 19.72 1.63
N ASP A 229 -10.21 19.94 0.38
CA ASP A 229 -9.99 21.18 -0.37
C ASP A 229 -11.34 21.76 -0.84
N TYR A 230 -11.94 22.54 0.03
CA TYR A 230 -13.21 23.19 -0.27
C TYR A 230 -13.15 24.13 -1.47
N LYS A 231 -11.97 24.70 -1.82
CA LYS A 231 -11.84 25.61 -2.97
C LYS A 231 -11.93 24.80 -4.28
N GLN A 232 -11.27 23.66 -4.35
CA GLN A 232 -11.37 22.78 -5.51
C GLN A 232 -12.78 22.20 -5.64
N ALA A 233 -13.37 21.73 -4.52
CA ALA A 233 -14.75 21.26 -4.49
C ALA A 233 -15.73 22.32 -5.02
N LEU A 234 -15.64 23.55 -4.49
CA LEU A 234 -16.49 24.67 -4.93
C LEU A 234 -16.34 24.97 -6.41
N SER A 235 -15.12 24.96 -6.93
CA SER A 235 -14.83 25.21 -8.35
C SER A 235 -15.48 24.18 -9.24
N LEU A 236 -15.36 22.90 -8.90
CA LEU A 236 -15.95 21.79 -9.67
C LEU A 236 -17.48 21.81 -9.58
N PHE A 237 -18.04 21.92 -8.39
CA PHE A 237 -19.51 21.95 -8.23
C PHE A 237 -20.14 23.16 -8.90
N ARG A 238 -19.51 24.35 -8.86
CA ARG A 238 -20.02 25.54 -9.56
C ARG A 238 -20.05 25.31 -11.06
N LYS A 239 -18.95 24.82 -11.64
CA LYS A 239 -18.87 24.50 -13.07
C LYS A 239 -19.97 23.52 -13.50
N LEU A 240 -20.15 22.45 -12.74
CA LEU A 240 -21.16 21.43 -13.04
C LEU A 240 -22.60 21.92 -12.82
N ALA A 241 -22.83 22.68 -11.76
CA ALA A 241 -24.13 23.29 -11.44
C ALA A 241 -24.59 24.23 -12.55
N GLU A 242 -23.69 25.05 -13.12
CA GLU A 242 -23.94 25.93 -14.25
C GLU A 242 -24.27 25.14 -15.53
N GLN A 243 -23.79 23.91 -15.66
CA GLN A 243 -24.09 22.97 -16.73
C GLN A 243 -25.44 22.22 -16.51
N GLY A 244 -26.10 22.44 -15.37
CA GLY A 244 -27.36 21.80 -15.05
C GLY A 244 -27.26 20.46 -14.31
N HIS A 245 -26.12 20.10 -13.79
CA HIS A 245 -25.95 18.85 -13.03
C HIS A 245 -26.63 18.96 -11.65
N ALA A 246 -27.75 18.26 -11.46
CA ALA A 246 -28.62 18.39 -10.29
C ALA A 246 -27.90 18.11 -8.95
N ASP A 247 -27.13 17.02 -8.87
CA ASP A 247 -26.39 16.68 -7.64
C ASP A 247 -25.31 17.73 -7.32
N ALA A 248 -24.64 18.29 -8.34
CA ALA A 248 -23.66 19.36 -8.12
C ALA A 248 -24.35 20.67 -7.69
N GLN A 249 -25.56 20.96 -8.19
CA GLN A 249 -26.38 22.09 -7.73
C GLN A 249 -26.75 21.94 -6.26
N PHE A 250 -27.13 20.73 -5.86
CA PHE A 250 -27.42 20.40 -4.46
C PHE A 250 -26.21 20.57 -3.55
N GLU A 251 -25.04 20.00 -3.95
CA GLU A 251 -23.79 20.14 -3.20
C GLU A 251 -23.35 21.61 -3.09
N LEU A 252 -23.48 22.37 -4.16
CA LEU A 252 -23.16 23.81 -4.18
C LEU A 252 -24.10 24.60 -3.26
N ALA A 253 -25.40 24.26 -3.23
CA ALA A 253 -26.37 24.84 -2.34
C ALA A 253 -26.02 24.60 -0.87
N GLN A 254 -25.63 23.38 -0.53
CA GLN A 254 -25.17 23.05 0.83
C GLN A 254 -23.90 23.83 1.21
N MET A 255 -22.94 23.99 0.30
CA MET A 255 -21.72 24.77 0.56
C MET A 255 -22.06 26.24 0.88
N TYR A 256 -23.02 26.85 0.17
CA TYR A 256 -23.49 28.20 0.49
C TYR A 256 -24.29 28.26 1.80
N ASN A 257 -25.10 27.25 2.09
CA ASN A 257 -25.88 27.17 3.34
C ASN A 257 -24.97 27.07 4.56
N ASP A 258 -23.92 26.24 4.49
CA ASP A 258 -23.05 25.94 5.61
C ASP A 258 -21.85 26.90 5.71
N GLY A 259 -21.62 27.74 4.69
CA GLY A 259 -20.44 28.61 4.61
C GLY A 259 -19.13 27.83 4.44
N VAL A 260 -19.18 26.64 3.81
CA VAL A 260 -18.04 25.77 3.64
C VAL A 260 -17.30 26.08 2.34
N GLY A 261 -16.07 26.54 2.44
CA GLY A 261 -15.25 26.96 1.29
C GLY A 261 -15.69 28.27 0.62
N VAL A 262 -16.79 28.86 1.10
CA VAL A 262 -17.40 30.09 0.60
C VAL A 262 -18.09 30.81 1.76
N THR A 263 -18.30 32.12 1.65
CA THR A 263 -19.09 32.86 2.63
C THR A 263 -20.55 32.37 2.59
N GLN A 264 -21.11 32.08 3.76
CA GLN A 264 -22.50 31.67 3.90
C GLN A 264 -23.44 32.65 3.18
N ASN A 265 -24.39 32.12 2.40
CA ASN A 265 -25.35 32.92 1.65
C ASN A 265 -26.64 32.13 1.41
N ASP A 266 -27.64 32.39 2.25
CA ASP A 266 -28.94 31.70 2.23
C ASP A 266 -29.69 31.93 0.92
N VAL A 267 -29.54 33.10 0.30
CA VAL A 267 -30.21 33.43 -0.97
C VAL A 267 -29.69 32.57 -2.11
N LEU A 268 -28.34 32.42 -2.19
CA LEU A 268 -27.70 31.55 -3.17
C LEU A 268 -27.96 30.08 -2.88
N ALA A 269 -28.02 29.68 -1.60
CA ALA A 269 -28.39 28.33 -1.22
C ALA A 269 -29.78 27.95 -1.71
N ILE A 270 -30.78 28.80 -1.43
CA ILE A 270 -32.17 28.60 -1.89
C ILE A 270 -32.25 28.58 -3.41
N TYR A 271 -31.54 29.45 -4.09
CA TYR A 271 -31.49 29.49 -5.55
C TYR A 271 -31.03 28.14 -6.13
N TRP A 272 -29.88 27.63 -5.62
CA TRP A 272 -29.34 26.38 -6.14
C TRP A 272 -30.15 25.14 -5.71
N TYR A 273 -30.74 25.12 -4.49
CA TYR A 273 -31.65 24.03 -4.11
C TYR A 273 -32.90 23.97 -5.04
N ARG A 274 -33.45 25.12 -5.45
CA ARG A 274 -34.56 25.16 -6.40
C ARG A 274 -34.14 24.60 -7.76
N LYS A 275 -32.96 24.99 -8.22
CA LYS A 275 -32.41 24.48 -9.48
C LYS A 275 -32.18 22.97 -9.45
N ALA A 276 -31.71 22.42 -8.35
CA ALA A 276 -31.50 20.97 -8.18
C ALA A 276 -32.83 20.18 -8.14
N ALA A 277 -33.98 20.83 -7.90
CA ALA A 277 -35.28 20.22 -7.83
C ALA A 277 -36.08 20.32 -9.16
N GLU A 278 -35.60 21.11 -10.12
CA GLU A 278 -36.18 21.25 -11.49
C GLU A 278 -35.71 20.09 -12.39
#